data_3dc1441e733aad6acced63d5a60e9baf
#
_entry.id   3dc1441e733aad6acced63d5a60e9baf
#
_cell.length_a   1.000
_cell.length_b   1.000
_cell.length_c   1.000
_cell.angle_alpha   90.00
_cell.angle_beta   90.00
_cell.angle_gamma   90.00
#
_symmetry.space_group_name_H-M   'P 1'
#
loop_
_entity.id
_entity.type
_entity.pdbx_description
1 polymer ?
#
loop_
_entity_poly.entity_id
_entity_poly.type
_entity_poly.pdbx_seq_one_letter_code
_entity_poly.pdbx_strand_id
1 'polypeptide(L)'
;MKQTIPYWHELPDLDLYLDQVLLYVNQTTNSSELLEQKSLTASMINNYVKHKQIEKPIKKKYQKQQVARLVALTILKNVFSIQEISQTLNLLLQTDSSETLYNHFVDCMRNEENEETPEIIRYACQSVKLYYKTRQLTMELERSHHES
;
A
#
# COMPACT_ATOMS: atom_id res chain seq x y z
N MET A 1 -9.23 -0.19 16.99
CA MET A 1 -9.74 -0.94 15.85
C MET A 1 -8.84 -0.79 14.66
N LYS A 2 -8.37 -1.91 14.13
CA LYS A 2 -7.53 -1.88 12.93
C LYS A 2 -8.39 -1.58 11.71
N GLN A 3 -8.07 -0.52 10.98
CA GLN A 3 -8.69 -0.29 9.69
C GLN A 3 -8.23 -1.38 8.74
N THR A 4 -9.19 -1.99 8.06
CA THR A 4 -8.92 -3.02 7.08
C THR A 4 -8.69 -2.35 5.72
N ILE A 5 -7.68 -2.80 5.01
CA ILE A 5 -7.42 -2.31 3.65
C ILE A 5 -8.60 -2.72 2.76
N PRO A 6 -9.17 -1.79 1.97
CA PRO A 6 -10.34 -2.10 1.16
C PRO A 6 -10.01 -2.97 -0.05
N TYR A 7 -10.93 -3.83 -0.43
CA TYR A 7 -10.85 -4.54 -1.70
C TYR A 7 -11.13 -3.59 -2.86
N TRP A 8 -10.85 -4.02 -4.06
CA TRP A 8 -11.05 -3.20 -5.26
C TRP A 8 -12.47 -2.64 -5.36
N HIS A 9 -13.47 -3.49 -5.11
CA HIS A 9 -14.89 -3.06 -5.20
C HIS A 9 -15.29 -2.09 -4.09
N GLU A 10 -14.50 -2.01 -3.02
CA GLU A 10 -14.72 -1.07 -1.92
C GLU A 10 -14.03 0.28 -2.14
N LEU A 11 -13.14 0.35 -3.14
CA LEU A 11 -12.49 1.62 -3.48
C LEU A 11 -13.50 2.60 -4.05
N PRO A 12 -13.26 3.93 -3.93
CA PRO A 12 -14.19 4.92 -4.48
C PRO A 12 -14.45 4.71 -5.97
N ASP A 13 -15.71 4.74 -6.38
CA ASP A 13 -16.11 4.59 -7.78
C ASP A 13 -15.91 5.88 -8.58
N LEU A 14 -15.82 7.01 -7.91
CA LEU A 14 -15.60 8.30 -8.55
C LEU A 14 -14.12 8.58 -8.68
N ASP A 15 -13.74 9.24 -9.78
CA ASP A 15 -12.39 9.73 -9.95
C ASP A 15 -12.12 10.83 -8.92
N LEU A 16 -10.93 10.83 -8.33
CA LEU A 16 -10.59 11.70 -7.21
C LEU A 16 -9.55 12.75 -7.59
N TYR A 17 -9.71 13.95 -7.05
CA TYR A 17 -8.67 14.98 -7.12
C TYR A 17 -7.53 14.64 -6.17
N LEU A 18 -6.38 15.25 -6.37
CA LEU A 18 -5.16 14.96 -5.59
C LEU A 18 -5.37 15.03 -4.08
N ASP A 19 -6.03 16.06 -3.59
CA ASP A 19 -6.29 16.23 -2.15
C ASP A 19 -7.19 15.12 -1.59
N GLN A 20 -8.16 14.66 -2.38
CA GLN A 20 -9.04 13.56 -2.02
C GLN A 20 -8.29 12.24 -1.99
N VAL A 21 -7.40 12.02 -2.97
CA VAL A 21 -6.54 10.83 -3.01
C VAL A 21 -5.65 10.76 -1.77
N LEU A 22 -5.03 11.88 -1.43
CA LEU A 22 -4.15 11.96 -0.25
C LEU A 22 -4.90 11.60 1.03
N LEU A 23 -6.08 12.18 1.19
CA LEU A 23 -6.91 11.90 2.36
C LEU A 23 -7.31 10.43 2.43
N TYR A 24 -7.80 9.90 1.31
CA TYR A 24 -8.29 8.52 1.24
C TYR A 24 -7.17 7.51 1.50
N VAL A 25 -6.05 7.64 0.79
CA VAL A 25 -4.93 6.70 0.91
C VAL A 25 -4.33 6.75 2.32
N ASN A 26 -4.16 7.94 2.87
CA ASN A 26 -3.60 8.09 4.21
C ASN A 26 -4.52 7.52 5.29
N GLN A 27 -5.83 7.74 5.17
CA GLN A 27 -6.80 7.15 6.10
C GLN A 27 -6.81 5.63 6.03
N THR A 28 -6.70 5.09 4.81
CA THR A 28 -6.76 3.66 4.54
C THR A 28 -5.49 2.93 5.00
N THR A 29 -4.32 3.54 4.82
CA THR A 29 -3.04 2.91 5.10
C THR A 29 -2.50 3.23 6.48
N ASN A 30 -2.98 4.28 7.13
CA ASN A 30 -2.52 4.72 8.44
C ASN A 30 -3.24 3.94 9.54
N SER A 31 -3.19 2.62 9.45
CA SER A 31 -3.98 1.73 10.30
C SER A 31 -3.31 1.40 11.63
N SER A 32 -2.07 1.82 11.84
CA SER A 32 -1.35 1.50 13.05
C SER A 32 -0.91 2.78 13.76
N GLU A 33 -1.56 3.07 14.88
CA GLU A 33 -1.17 4.15 15.77
C GLU A 33 0.23 3.92 16.34
N LEU A 34 0.72 2.67 16.26
CA LEU A 34 2.01 2.27 16.80
C LEU A 34 3.18 2.55 15.87
N LEU A 35 2.89 2.78 14.59
CA LEU A 35 3.93 3.02 13.60
C LEU A 35 3.79 4.43 13.04
N GLU A 36 4.82 5.23 13.23
CA GLU A 36 4.91 6.53 12.57
C GLU A 36 5.21 6.30 11.09
N GLN A 37 4.17 5.92 10.35
CA GLN A 37 4.31 5.83 8.91
C GLN A 37 4.29 7.23 8.34
N LYS A 38 5.25 7.51 7.49
CA LYS A 38 5.24 8.75 6.73
C LYS A 38 4.03 8.76 5.82
N SER A 39 3.17 9.73 6.01
CA SER A 39 1.99 9.93 5.18
C SER A 39 2.40 10.17 3.73
N LEU A 40 1.56 9.70 2.82
CA LEU A 40 1.68 10.03 1.41
C LEU A 40 1.47 11.53 1.22
N THR A 41 2.31 12.17 0.45
CA THR A 41 2.24 13.62 0.17
C THR A 41 2.04 13.90 -1.31
N ALA A 42 1.56 15.09 -1.64
CA ALA A 42 1.42 15.53 -3.03
C ALA A 42 2.75 15.46 -3.78
N SER A 43 3.83 15.86 -3.12
CA SER A 43 5.17 15.80 -3.69
C SER A 43 5.57 14.37 -4.07
N MET A 44 5.24 13.40 -3.22
CA MET A 44 5.51 11.99 -3.48
C MET A 44 4.74 11.49 -4.70
N ILE A 45 3.45 11.81 -4.79
CA ILE A 45 2.63 11.39 -5.93
C ILE A 45 3.18 12.02 -7.23
N ASN A 46 3.50 13.30 -7.20
CA ASN A 46 4.05 13.99 -8.37
C ASN A 46 5.37 13.35 -8.82
N ASN A 47 6.18 12.93 -7.87
CA ASN A 47 7.44 12.24 -8.14
C ASN A 47 7.19 10.86 -8.76
N TYR A 48 6.22 10.11 -8.25
CA TYR A 48 5.83 8.82 -8.82
C TYR A 48 5.34 8.96 -10.26
N VAL A 49 4.55 9.99 -10.53
CA VAL A 49 4.05 10.27 -11.90
C VAL A 49 5.23 10.65 -12.81
N LYS A 50 6.13 11.50 -12.33
CA LYS A 50 7.30 11.92 -13.09
C LYS A 50 8.18 10.74 -13.50
N HIS A 51 8.36 9.77 -12.63
CA HIS A 51 9.16 8.56 -12.88
C HIS A 51 8.35 7.40 -13.45
N LYS A 52 7.13 7.64 -13.88
CA LYS A 52 6.24 6.64 -14.52
C LYS A 52 5.92 5.43 -13.63
N GLN A 53 5.96 5.64 -12.33
CA GLN A 53 5.58 4.62 -11.35
C GLN A 53 4.07 4.61 -11.09
N ILE A 54 3.42 5.72 -11.37
CA ILE A 54 1.97 5.91 -11.37
C ILE A 54 1.62 6.61 -12.68
N GLU A 55 0.51 6.22 -13.30
CA GLU A 55 0.01 6.90 -14.49
C GLU A 55 -0.43 8.32 -14.15
N LYS A 56 -0.27 9.25 -15.09
CA LYS A 56 -0.73 10.63 -14.96
C LYS A 56 -2.22 10.69 -14.73
N PRO A 57 -2.69 11.65 -13.91
CA PRO A 57 -4.13 11.87 -13.77
C PRO A 57 -4.72 12.40 -15.08
N ILE A 58 -6.00 12.08 -15.32
CA ILE A 58 -6.75 12.56 -16.47
C ILE A 58 -7.59 13.75 -15.99
N LYS A 59 -7.37 14.92 -16.57
CA LYS A 59 -8.07 16.16 -16.16
C LYS A 59 -7.93 16.40 -14.65
N LYS A 60 -6.74 16.16 -14.12
CA LYS A 60 -6.39 16.33 -12.69
C LYS A 60 -7.06 15.32 -11.75
N LYS A 61 -7.69 14.27 -12.29
CA LYS A 61 -8.37 13.25 -11.49
C LYS A 61 -7.69 11.90 -11.60
N TYR A 62 -7.64 11.18 -10.49
CA TYR A 62 -7.05 9.85 -10.39
C TYR A 62 -8.15 8.80 -10.37
N GLN A 63 -7.97 7.76 -11.16
CA GLN A 63 -8.92 6.67 -11.29
C GLN A 63 -8.64 5.60 -10.24
N LYS A 64 -9.60 4.69 -10.08
CA LYS A 64 -9.55 3.56 -9.13
C LYS A 64 -8.22 2.81 -9.20
N GLN A 65 -7.75 2.52 -10.41
CA GLN A 65 -6.50 1.80 -10.67
C GLN A 65 -5.28 2.51 -10.07
N GLN A 66 -5.22 3.83 -10.20
CA GLN A 66 -4.15 4.64 -9.63
C GLN A 66 -4.24 4.70 -8.10
N VAL A 67 -5.46 4.80 -7.58
CA VAL A 67 -5.69 4.81 -6.13
C VAL A 67 -5.26 3.47 -5.52
N ALA A 68 -5.65 2.35 -6.13
CA ALA A 68 -5.26 1.01 -5.68
C ALA A 68 -3.73 0.87 -5.64
N ARG A 69 -3.06 1.32 -6.71
CA ARG A 69 -1.60 1.25 -6.78
C ARG A 69 -0.95 2.11 -5.70
N LEU A 70 -1.50 3.28 -5.41
CA LEU A 70 -0.99 4.15 -4.35
C LEU A 70 -1.15 3.52 -2.96
N VAL A 71 -2.26 2.83 -2.71
CA VAL A 71 -2.45 2.09 -1.45
C VAL A 71 -1.35 1.05 -1.29
N ALA A 72 -1.15 0.21 -2.31
CA ALA A 72 -0.13 -0.84 -2.28
C ALA A 72 1.28 -0.27 -2.12
N LEU A 73 1.63 0.77 -2.89
CA LEU A 73 2.94 1.42 -2.81
C LEU A 73 3.20 2.01 -1.43
N THR A 74 2.21 2.64 -0.84
CA THR A 74 2.33 3.27 0.48
C THR A 74 2.67 2.24 1.57
N ILE A 75 2.11 1.05 1.46
CA ILE A 75 2.38 -0.04 2.41
C ILE A 75 3.72 -0.71 2.12
N LEU A 76 3.96 -1.08 0.86
CA LEU A 76 5.13 -1.86 0.47
C LEU A 76 6.44 -1.07 0.55
N LYS A 77 6.40 0.25 0.40
CA LYS A 77 7.61 1.09 0.46
C LYS A 77 8.31 1.07 1.82
N ASN A 78 7.64 0.57 2.85
CA ASN A 78 8.27 0.40 4.16
C ASN A 78 9.36 -0.67 4.15
N VAL A 79 9.32 -1.58 3.19
CA VAL A 79 10.26 -2.71 3.09
C VAL A 79 11.03 -2.70 1.78
N PHE A 80 10.40 -2.30 0.69
CA PHE A 80 10.96 -2.36 -0.66
C PHE A 80 11.12 -0.97 -1.25
N SER A 81 12.05 -0.81 -2.18
CA SER A 81 12.17 0.44 -2.93
C SER A 81 11.02 0.57 -3.91
N ILE A 82 10.67 1.81 -4.27
CA ILE A 82 9.61 2.08 -5.24
C ILE A 82 9.95 1.44 -6.60
N GLN A 83 11.22 1.43 -6.99
CA GLN A 83 11.68 0.81 -8.23
C GLN A 83 11.46 -0.70 -8.23
N GLU A 84 11.79 -1.37 -7.11
CA GLU A 84 11.56 -2.81 -6.98
C GLU A 84 10.07 -3.15 -7.06
N ILE A 85 9.23 -2.38 -6.37
CA ILE A 85 7.79 -2.59 -6.38
C ILE A 85 7.23 -2.41 -7.78
N SER A 86 7.58 -1.31 -8.44
CA SER A 86 7.09 -0.98 -9.79
C SER A 86 7.53 -2.01 -10.82
N GLN A 87 8.77 -2.45 -10.76
CA GLN A 87 9.30 -3.46 -11.66
C GLN A 87 8.52 -4.78 -11.53
N THR A 88 8.31 -5.22 -10.29
CA THR A 88 7.57 -6.46 -10.02
C THR A 88 6.12 -6.35 -10.47
N LEU A 89 5.45 -5.23 -10.16
CA LEU A 89 4.08 -5.01 -10.59
C LEU A 89 3.94 -5.01 -12.11
N ASN A 90 4.87 -4.36 -12.81
CA ASN A 90 4.82 -4.32 -14.27
C ASN A 90 4.98 -5.71 -14.88
N LEU A 91 5.79 -6.57 -14.27
CA LEU A 91 5.93 -7.96 -14.72
C LEU A 91 4.65 -8.76 -14.45
N LEU A 92 4.06 -8.60 -13.28
CA LEU A 92 2.82 -9.30 -12.92
C LEU A 92 1.64 -8.84 -13.79
N LEU A 93 1.61 -7.57 -14.16
CA LEU A 93 0.56 -7.00 -15.02
C LEU A 93 0.58 -7.54 -16.46
N GLN A 94 1.62 -8.24 -16.84
CA GLN A 94 1.66 -8.90 -18.15
C GLN A 94 0.69 -10.08 -18.24
N THR A 95 0.36 -10.69 -17.10
CA THR A 95 -0.50 -11.88 -17.06
C THR A 95 -1.79 -11.69 -16.26
N ASP A 96 -1.83 -10.69 -15.38
CA ASP A 96 -2.99 -10.45 -14.50
C ASP A 96 -3.44 -9.00 -14.56
N SER A 97 -4.70 -8.75 -14.23
CA SER A 97 -5.25 -7.40 -14.17
C SER A 97 -4.85 -6.70 -12.87
N SER A 98 -4.89 -5.38 -12.87
CA SER A 98 -4.67 -4.58 -11.67
C SER A 98 -5.64 -4.96 -10.55
N GLU A 99 -6.91 -5.19 -10.90
CA GLU A 99 -7.94 -5.59 -9.94
C GLU A 99 -7.59 -6.92 -9.26
N THR A 100 -7.21 -7.92 -10.05
CA THR A 100 -6.85 -9.25 -9.54
C THR A 100 -5.64 -9.17 -8.61
N LEU A 101 -4.59 -8.48 -9.05
CA LEU A 101 -3.37 -8.34 -8.25
C LEU A 101 -3.62 -7.57 -6.95
N TYR A 102 -4.40 -6.51 -7.04
CA TYR A 102 -4.74 -5.71 -5.86
C TYR A 102 -5.54 -6.55 -4.84
N ASN A 103 -6.53 -7.32 -5.32
CA ASN A 103 -7.34 -8.17 -4.43
C ASN A 103 -6.49 -9.28 -3.79
N HIS A 104 -5.53 -9.86 -4.49
CA HIS A 104 -4.59 -10.81 -3.90
C HIS A 104 -3.76 -10.16 -2.79
N PHE A 105 -3.30 -8.94 -3.02
CA PHE A 105 -2.57 -8.18 -2.02
C PHE A 105 -3.42 -7.94 -0.77
N VAL A 106 -4.68 -7.54 -0.96
CA VAL A 106 -5.61 -7.30 0.14
C VAL A 106 -5.92 -8.60 0.90
N ASP A 107 -6.14 -9.73 0.18
CA ASP A 107 -6.32 -11.03 0.81
C ASP A 107 -5.18 -11.34 1.78
N CYS A 108 -3.95 -11.20 1.32
CA CYS A 108 -2.77 -11.45 2.14
C CYS A 108 -2.70 -10.51 3.34
N MET A 109 -2.97 -9.22 3.14
CA MET A 109 -2.92 -8.24 4.22
C MET A 109 -4.02 -8.46 5.25
N ARG A 110 -5.16 -9.02 4.83
CA ARG A 110 -6.27 -9.36 5.73
C ARG A 110 -6.15 -10.76 6.34
N ASN A 111 -5.09 -11.50 6.00
CA ASN A 111 -4.89 -12.90 6.43
C ASN A 111 -5.95 -13.86 5.88
N GLU A 112 -6.48 -13.54 4.69
CA GLU A 112 -7.40 -14.42 3.99
C GLU A 112 -6.60 -15.36 3.10
N GLU A 113 -6.84 -16.66 3.23
CA GLU A 113 -6.16 -17.65 2.42
C GLU A 113 -6.74 -17.69 1.02
N ASN A 114 -5.87 -17.64 0.02
CA ASN A 114 -6.24 -17.75 -1.37
C ASN A 114 -5.12 -18.48 -2.09
N GLU A 115 -5.42 -19.71 -2.53
CA GLU A 115 -4.42 -20.58 -3.17
C GLU A 115 -3.93 -20.00 -4.50
N GLU A 116 -4.71 -19.14 -5.13
CA GLU A 116 -4.36 -18.52 -6.41
C GLU A 116 -3.42 -17.33 -6.28
N THR A 117 -3.20 -16.84 -5.06
CA THR A 117 -2.32 -15.71 -4.84
C THR A 117 -0.89 -16.05 -5.26
N PRO A 118 -0.27 -15.26 -6.14
CA PRO A 118 1.14 -15.48 -6.50
C PRO A 118 2.05 -15.49 -5.27
N GLU A 119 3.01 -16.39 -5.26
CA GLU A 119 3.95 -16.50 -4.14
C GLU A 119 4.68 -15.20 -3.84
N ILE A 120 5.04 -14.46 -4.89
CA ILE A 120 5.75 -13.20 -4.71
C ILE A 120 4.91 -12.19 -3.91
N ILE A 121 3.60 -12.17 -4.11
CA ILE A 121 2.70 -11.30 -3.36
C ILE A 121 2.61 -11.78 -1.90
N ARG A 122 2.50 -13.09 -1.68
CA ARG A 122 2.48 -13.65 -0.33
C ARG A 122 3.73 -13.28 0.45
N TYR A 123 4.90 -13.47 -0.15
CA TYR A 123 6.16 -13.15 0.51
C TYR A 123 6.34 -11.66 0.76
N ALA A 124 5.91 -10.82 -0.19
CA ALA A 124 5.95 -9.38 0.00
C ALA A 124 5.09 -8.95 1.19
N CYS A 125 3.88 -9.48 1.29
CA CYS A 125 2.97 -9.19 2.41
C CYS A 125 3.52 -9.70 3.75
N GLN A 126 4.09 -10.91 3.75
CA GLN A 126 4.73 -11.46 4.95
C GLN A 126 5.88 -10.57 5.42
N SER A 127 6.68 -10.08 4.47
CA SER A 127 7.80 -9.18 4.78
C SER A 127 7.30 -7.88 5.45
N VAL A 128 6.22 -7.32 4.96
CA VAL A 128 5.60 -6.12 5.55
C VAL A 128 5.10 -6.42 6.96
N LYS A 129 4.40 -7.55 7.14
CA LYS A 129 3.87 -7.93 8.45
C LYS A 129 4.98 -8.17 9.47
N LEU A 130 6.05 -8.81 9.05
CA LEU A 130 7.22 -9.05 9.90
C LEU A 130 7.93 -7.74 10.24
N TYR A 131 8.01 -6.83 9.29
CA TYR A 131 8.55 -5.49 9.54
C TYR A 131 7.73 -4.78 10.62
N TYR A 132 6.40 -4.78 10.50
CA TYR A 132 5.52 -4.16 11.49
C TYR A 132 5.68 -4.82 12.87
N LYS A 133 5.74 -6.14 12.90
CA LYS A 133 5.94 -6.88 14.16
C LYS A 133 7.27 -6.51 14.82
N THR A 134 8.32 -6.42 14.02
CA THR A 134 9.65 -6.01 14.52
C THR A 134 9.60 -4.60 15.09
N ARG A 135 8.96 -3.66 14.39
CA ARG A 135 8.81 -2.27 14.87
C ARG A 135 8.01 -2.21 16.16
N GLN A 136 6.95 -2.98 16.24
CA GLN A 136 6.13 -3.06 17.46
C GLN A 136 6.97 -3.53 18.65
N LEU A 137 7.76 -4.59 18.46
CA LEU A 137 8.62 -5.12 19.49
C LEU A 137 9.71 -4.12 19.91
N THR A 138 10.27 -3.37 18.94
CA THR A 138 11.23 -2.31 19.23
C THR A 138 10.61 -1.23 20.13
N MET A 139 9.38 -0.82 19.82
CA MET A 139 8.66 0.18 20.62
C MET A 139 8.38 -0.32 22.04
N GLU A 140 8.06 -1.59 22.19
CA GLU A 140 7.88 -2.22 23.49
C GLU A 140 9.18 -2.22 24.30
N LEU A 141 10.31 -2.48 23.65
CA LEU A 141 11.63 -2.45 24.29
C LEU A 141 11.98 -1.03 24.75
N GLU A 142 11.70 -0.03 23.91
CA GLU A 142 11.92 1.38 24.26
C GLU A 142 11.08 1.78 25.49
N ARG A 143 9.82 1.36 25.49
CA ARG A 143 8.90 1.63 26.60
C ARG A 143 9.40 0.99 27.91
N SER A 144 9.77 -0.28 27.85
CA SER A 144 10.33 -1.02 28.98
C SER A 144 11.58 -0.32 29.55
N HIS A 145 12.43 0.17 28.65
CA HIS A 145 13.67 0.83 29.02
C HIS A 145 13.40 2.16 29.74
N HIS A 146 12.37 2.89 29.33
CA HIS A 146 11.99 4.16 29.97
C HIS A 146 11.29 3.96 31.30
N GLU A 147 10.68 2.82 31.55
CA GLU A 147 9.95 2.51 32.78
C GLU A 147 10.85 1.95 33.89
N SER A 148 12.09 1.61 33.57
CA SER A 148 13.02 1.04 34.54
C SER A 148 13.82 2.10 35.31
#